data_82f641585f21468c56862c498c876488
#
_entry.id   82f641585f21468c56862c498c876488
#
_cell.length_a   1.000
_cell.length_b   1.000
_cell.length_c   1.000
_cell.angle_alpha   90.00
_cell.angle_beta   90.00
_cell.angle_gamma   90.00
#
_symmetry.space_group_name_H-M   'P 1'
#
loop_
_entity.id
_entity.type
_entity.pdbx_description
1 polymer ?
#
loop_
_entity_poly.entity_id
_entity_poly.type
_entity_poly.pdbx_seq_one_letter_code
_entity_poly.pdbx_strand_id
1 'polypeptide(L)'
;MGVLYENFKSIPIDNEEISQSELNIDNKTRSNLFCWNGQFSPQFIETMLKKYAKQDFLVLDPFLGSGTTVSVCARLGISAYGVELNVSAFWMAKTYECSNLSLMERWRIVAEVDKIISLIP
;
A
#
# COMPACT_ATOMS: atom_id res chain seq x y z
N MET A 1 -0.55 -22.28 -13.58
CA MET A 1 -0.73 -23.46 -12.72
C MET A 1 -1.79 -23.08 -11.70
N GLY A 2 -3.03 -23.60 -11.82
CA GLY A 2 -4.11 -23.25 -10.91
C GLY A 2 -3.86 -23.88 -9.54
N VAL A 3 -3.91 -23.07 -8.49
CA VAL A 3 -3.89 -23.59 -7.12
C VAL A 3 -5.24 -24.27 -6.88
N LEU A 4 -5.25 -25.57 -6.68
CA LEU A 4 -6.47 -26.32 -6.42
C LEU A 4 -7.00 -25.95 -5.03
N TYR A 5 -8.32 -25.76 -4.90
CA TYR A 5 -9.00 -25.46 -3.64
C TYR A 5 -8.63 -26.42 -2.50
N GLU A 6 -8.38 -27.68 -2.83
CA GLU A 6 -7.96 -28.71 -1.89
C GLU A 6 -6.64 -28.39 -1.17
N ASN A 7 -5.76 -27.60 -1.78
CA ASN A 7 -4.49 -27.21 -1.18
C ASN A 7 -4.68 -26.26 0.01
N PHE A 8 -5.78 -25.50 0.04
CA PHE A 8 -6.05 -24.58 1.16
C PHE A 8 -6.48 -25.29 2.42
N LYS A 9 -7.10 -26.48 2.30
CA LYS A 9 -7.55 -27.28 3.46
C LYS A 9 -6.39 -27.83 4.28
N SER A 10 -5.22 -27.98 3.69
CA SER A 10 -4.02 -28.50 4.35
C SER A 10 -3.15 -27.42 4.96
N ILE A 11 -3.45 -26.12 4.75
CA ILE A 11 -2.69 -25.03 5.30
C ILE A 11 -3.06 -24.89 6.80
N PRO A 12 -2.08 -24.93 7.71
CA PRO A 12 -2.35 -24.71 9.12
C PRO A 12 -3.01 -23.35 9.37
N ILE A 13 -4.04 -23.34 10.21
CA ILE A 13 -4.65 -22.10 10.65
C ILE A 13 -3.67 -21.42 11.62
N ASP A 14 -3.30 -20.19 11.30
CA ASP A 14 -2.53 -19.36 12.19
C ASP A 14 -3.48 -18.70 13.19
N ASN A 15 -3.36 -19.06 14.46
CA ASN A 15 -4.16 -18.53 15.55
C ASN A 15 -3.42 -17.46 16.38
N GLU A 16 -2.27 -16.99 15.90
CA GLU A 16 -1.54 -15.94 16.61
C GLU A 16 -2.31 -14.63 16.53
N GLU A 17 -2.63 -14.07 17.69
CA GLU A 17 -3.36 -12.83 17.79
C GLU A 17 -2.50 -11.64 17.36
N ILE A 18 -3.08 -10.77 16.53
CA ILE A 18 -2.51 -9.46 16.23
C ILE A 18 -3.02 -8.48 17.29
N SER A 19 -2.12 -7.76 17.94
CA SER A 19 -2.52 -6.84 19.00
C SER A 19 -3.45 -5.75 18.48
N GLN A 20 -4.45 -5.36 19.26
CA GLN A 20 -5.38 -4.28 18.88
C GLN A 20 -4.64 -2.97 18.57
N SER A 21 -3.49 -2.74 19.22
CA SER A 21 -2.67 -1.57 18.97
C SER A 21 -2.08 -1.53 17.53
N GLU A 22 -1.89 -2.68 16.89
CA GLU A 22 -1.45 -2.75 15.49
C GLU A 22 -2.60 -2.58 14.52
N LEU A 23 -3.81 -2.95 14.91
CA LEU A 23 -5.01 -2.77 14.09
C LEU A 23 -5.46 -1.31 14.02
N ASN A 24 -5.22 -0.53 15.08
CA ASN A 24 -5.65 0.85 15.16
C ASN A 24 -4.65 1.81 14.51
N ILE A 25 -5.16 2.87 13.89
CA ILE A 25 -4.35 3.97 13.37
C ILE A 25 -4.26 5.16 14.32
N ASP A 26 -4.89 5.06 15.50
CA ASP A 26 -4.91 6.10 16.49
C ASP A 26 -3.50 6.39 17.03
N ASN A 27 -3.19 7.65 17.20
CA ASN A 27 -1.90 8.13 17.72
C ASN A 27 -0.65 7.67 16.95
N LYS A 28 -0.79 7.26 15.68
CA LYS A 28 0.32 6.85 14.83
C LYS A 28 0.53 7.81 13.68
N THR A 29 1.79 8.01 13.33
CA THR A 29 2.13 8.71 12.10
C THR A 29 1.61 7.92 10.91
N ARG A 30 0.71 8.51 10.15
CA ARG A 30 0.21 7.89 8.92
C ARG A 30 1.34 7.85 7.90
N SER A 31 1.56 6.70 7.32
CA SER A 31 2.53 6.55 6.25
C SER A 31 1.93 6.80 4.86
N ASN A 32 0.62 6.99 4.77
CA ASN A 32 -0.08 7.31 3.55
C ASN A 32 -0.39 8.81 3.46
N LEU A 33 -0.36 9.35 2.25
CA LEU A 33 -0.58 10.78 1.97
C LEU A 33 -2.03 11.20 2.14
N PHE A 34 -2.97 10.28 1.97
CA PHE A 34 -4.39 10.56 1.90
C PHE A 34 -5.16 9.95 3.05
N CYS A 35 -6.16 10.69 3.54
CA CYS A 35 -7.13 10.18 4.48
C CYS A 35 -8.29 9.55 3.68
N TRP A 36 -8.48 8.25 3.84
CA TRP A 36 -9.54 7.50 3.18
C TRP A 36 -10.30 6.68 4.22
N ASN A 37 -11.62 6.81 4.25
CA ASN A 37 -12.45 6.04 5.17
C ASN A 37 -12.43 4.56 4.79
N GLY A 38 -12.23 3.69 5.78
CA GLY A 38 -12.13 2.25 5.56
C GLY A 38 -10.75 1.75 5.12
N GLN A 39 -9.71 2.60 5.13
CA GLN A 39 -8.35 2.14 4.88
C GLN A 39 -7.82 1.28 6.04
N PHE A 40 -7.00 0.30 5.73
CA PHE A 40 -6.23 -0.42 6.73
C PHE A 40 -5.21 0.48 7.43
N SER A 41 -4.86 0.14 8.68
CA SER A 41 -3.69 0.76 9.30
C SER A 41 -2.41 0.28 8.57
N PRO A 42 -1.46 1.16 8.29
CA PRO A 42 -0.18 0.75 7.69
C PRO A 42 0.56 -0.30 8.53
N GLN A 43 0.42 -0.23 9.86
CA GLN A 43 1.05 -1.17 10.78
C GLN A 43 0.45 -2.57 10.65
N PHE A 44 -0.86 -2.68 10.49
CA PHE A 44 -1.51 -3.96 10.22
C PHE A 44 -1.00 -4.61 8.94
N ILE A 45 -0.94 -3.84 7.85
CA ILE A 45 -0.42 -4.34 6.56
C ILE A 45 1.05 -4.74 6.71
N GLU A 46 1.86 -3.94 7.41
CA GLU A 46 3.27 -4.25 7.63
C GLU A 46 3.45 -5.57 8.41
N THR A 47 2.67 -5.77 9.46
CA THR A 47 2.67 -7.01 10.25
C THR A 47 2.29 -8.21 9.38
N MET A 48 1.22 -8.09 8.59
CA MET A 48 0.79 -9.16 7.67
C MET A 48 1.85 -9.49 6.63
N LEU A 49 2.47 -8.48 6.03
CA LEU A 49 3.52 -8.70 5.03
C LEU A 49 4.78 -9.32 5.63
N LYS A 50 5.22 -8.85 6.80
CA LYS A 50 6.38 -9.44 7.49
C LYS A 50 6.15 -10.89 7.88
N LYS A 51 4.91 -11.25 8.22
CA LYS A 51 4.55 -12.60 8.65
C LYS A 51 4.40 -13.58 7.49
N TYR A 52 3.81 -13.15 6.38
CA TYR A 52 3.37 -14.04 5.32
C TYR A 52 4.05 -13.82 3.95
N ALA A 53 4.57 -12.63 3.67
CA ALA A 53 5.20 -12.34 2.39
C ALA A 53 6.71 -12.64 2.43
N LYS A 54 7.22 -13.17 1.32
CA LYS A 54 8.66 -13.28 1.02
C LYS A 54 9.05 -12.18 0.04
N GLN A 55 10.34 -11.91 -0.08
CA GLN A 55 10.86 -10.82 -0.89
C GLN A 55 10.58 -10.98 -2.39
N ASP A 56 10.42 -12.20 -2.85
CA ASP A 56 10.10 -12.57 -4.24
C ASP A 56 8.58 -12.66 -4.51
N PHE A 57 7.74 -12.39 -3.51
CA PHE A 57 6.29 -12.44 -3.66
C PHE A 57 5.76 -11.21 -4.39
N LEU A 58 4.68 -11.45 -5.11
CA LEU A 58 3.83 -10.42 -5.67
C LEU A 58 2.56 -10.32 -4.83
N VAL A 59 2.36 -9.17 -4.22
CA VAL A 59 1.17 -8.90 -3.41
C VAL A 59 0.06 -8.37 -4.32
N LEU A 60 -1.13 -8.89 -4.17
CA LEU A 60 -2.32 -8.39 -4.86
C LEU A 60 -3.34 -7.90 -3.83
N ASP A 61 -3.74 -6.63 -3.98
CA ASP A 61 -4.84 -6.04 -3.22
C ASP A 61 -6.02 -5.75 -4.16
N PRO A 62 -7.09 -6.56 -4.12
CA PRO A 62 -8.24 -6.39 -5.01
C PRO A 62 -9.17 -5.24 -4.60
N PHE A 63 -8.94 -4.60 -3.44
CA PHE A 63 -9.74 -3.51 -2.89
C PHE A 63 -8.84 -2.39 -2.38
N LEU A 64 -7.97 -1.88 -3.25
CA LEU A 64 -6.80 -1.08 -2.90
C LEU A 64 -7.12 0.20 -2.10
N GLY A 65 -8.30 0.80 -2.30
CA GLY A 65 -8.64 2.07 -1.68
C GLY A 65 -7.60 3.16 -2.01
N SER A 66 -7.20 3.91 -0.99
CA SER A 66 -6.19 4.98 -1.15
C SER A 66 -4.74 4.49 -1.27
N GLY A 67 -4.49 3.16 -1.32
CA GLY A 67 -3.17 2.61 -1.62
C GLY A 67 -2.31 2.25 -0.41
N THR A 68 -2.88 2.00 0.76
CA THR A 68 -2.09 1.62 1.95
C THR A 68 -1.20 0.41 1.69
N THR A 69 -1.75 -0.64 1.07
CA THR A 69 -1.01 -1.87 0.76
C THR A 69 0.20 -1.61 -0.14
N VAL A 70 0.01 -0.91 -1.26
CA VAL A 70 1.11 -0.61 -2.18
C VAL A 70 2.15 0.32 -1.56
N SER A 71 1.73 1.26 -0.72
CA SER A 71 2.64 2.15 0.02
C SER A 71 3.53 1.36 0.99
N VAL A 72 2.96 0.42 1.74
CA VAL A 72 3.72 -0.42 2.66
C VAL A 72 4.63 -1.38 1.92
N CYS A 73 4.15 -2.02 0.85
CA CYS A 73 4.96 -2.88 -0.02
C CYS A 73 6.17 -2.14 -0.58
N ALA A 74 5.97 -0.90 -1.09
CA ALA A 74 7.06 -0.08 -1.61
C ALA A 74 8.15 0.19 -0.55
N ARG A 75 7.76 0.46 0.70
CA ARG A 75 8.72 0.64 1.81
C ARG A 75 9.49 -0.63 2.16
N LEU A 76 8.86 -1.79 1.99
CA LEU A 76 9.47 -3.10 2.28
C LEU A 76 10.21 -3.69 1.08
N GLY A 77 10.18 -3.04 -0.09
CA GLY A 77 10.79 -3.55 -1.31
C GLY A 77 10.08 -4.77 -1.90
N ILE A 78 8.78 -4.91 -1.64
CA ILE A 78 7.94 -6.00 -2.13
C ILE A 78 7.11 -5.49 -3.30
N SER A 79 7.08 -6.26 -4.41
CA SER A 79 6.24 -5.94 -5.56
C SER A 79 4.76 -6.07 -5.24
N ALA A 80 3.94 -5.12 -5.69
CA ALA A 80 2.51 -5.15 -5.44
C ALA A 80 1.69 -4.64 -6.62
N TYR A 81 0.50 -5.21 -6.78
CA TYR A 81 -0.56 -4.69 -7.65
C TYR A 81 -1.82 -4.45 -6.83
N GLY A 82 -2.56 -3.43 -7.21
CA GLY A 82 -3.84 -3.12 -6.61
C GLY A 82 -4.92 -2.88 -7.66
N VAL A 83 -6.16 -3.20 -7.32
CA VAL A 83 -7.35 -2.91 -8.12
C VAL A 83 -8.24 -1.99 -7.32
N GLU A 84 -8.73 -0.92 -7.96
CA GLU A 84 -9.63 0.04 -7.33
C GLU A 84 -10.67 0.53 -8.34
N LEU A 85 -11.94 0.47 -7.96
CA LEU A 85 -13.06 0.92 -8.79
C LEU A 85 -13.40 2.40 -8.60
N ASN A 86 -13.12 2.95 -7.41
CA ASN A 86 -13.35 4.37 -7.14
C ASN A 86 -12.23 5.20 -7.77
N VAL A 87 -12.59 6.04 -8.73
CA VAL A 87 -11.63 6.85 -9.49
C VAL A 87 -10.78 7.75 -8.57
N SER A 88 -11.38 8.35 -7.54
CA SER A 88 -10.65 9.21 -6.60
C SER A 88 -9.62 8.41 -5.80
N ALA A 89 -10.02 7.25 -5.26
CA ALA A 89 -9.11 6.37 -4.53
C ALA A 89 -8.01 5.82 -5.45
N PHE A 90 -8.34 5.44 -6.69
CA PHE A 90 -7.37 5.03 -7.69
C PHE A 90 -6.28 6.09 -7.91
N TRP A 91 -6.65 7.36 -8.09
CA TRP A 91 -5.67 8.43 -8.28
C TRP A 91 -4.84 8.71 -7.02
N MET A 92 -5.43 8.57 -5.82
CA MET A 92 -4.69 8.62 -4.57
C MET A 92 -3.62 7.51 -4.52
N ALA A 93 -4.00 6.27 -4.82
CA ALA A 93 -3.08 5.14 -4.85
C ALA A 93 -1.99 5.31 -5.92
N LYS A 94 -2.35 5.87 -7.08
CA LYS A 94 -1.45 6.11 -8.21
C LYS A 94 -0.26 7.01 -7.86
N THR A 95 -0.40 7.91 -6.88
CA THR A 95 0.72 8.77 -6.44
C THR A 95 1.89 7.97 -5.86
N TYR A 96 1.64 6.78 -5.33
CA TYR A 96 2.71 5.93 -4.78
C TYR A 96 3.62 5.34 -5.87
N GLU A 97 3.21 5.34 -7.14
CA GLU A 97 4.08 4.96 -8.25
C GLU A 97 5.30 5.89 -8.39
N CYS A 98 5.21 7.10 -7.84
CA CYS A 98 6.37 8.00 -7.75
C CYS A 98 7.54 7.37 -6.98
N SER A 99 7.30 6.35 -6.14
CA SER A 99 8.37 5.60 -5.48
C SER A 99 9.27 4.84 -6.45
N ASN A 100 8.76 4.49 -7.64
CA ASN A 100 9.50 3.81 -8.70
C ASN A 100 10.39 4.74 -9.53
N LEU A 101 10.23 6.06 -9.36
CA LEU A 101 11.00 7.06 -10.08
C LEU A 101 12.37 7.27 -9.43
N SER A 102 13.37 7.52 -10.25
CA SER A 102 14.67 7.96 -9.79
C SER A 102 14.58 9.32 -9.05
N LEU A 103 15.58 9.62 -8.23
CA LEU A 103 15.65 10.90 -7.53
C LEU A 103 15.57 12.10 -8.49
N MET A 104 16.22 12.00 -9.64
CA MET A 104 16.22 13.05 -10.67
C MET A 104 14.82 13.30 -11.24
N GLU A 105 14.08 12.23 -11.53
CA GLU A 105 12.71 12.33 -12.05
C GLU A 105 11.78 12.95 -11.00
N ARG A 106 11.91 12.55 -9.73
CA ARG A 106 11.13 13.16 -8.64
C ARG A 106 11.40 14.66 -8.51
N TRP A 107 12.65 15.08 -8.59
CA TRP A 107 13.01 16.51 -8.54
C TRP A 107 12.43 17.30 -9.73
N ARG A 108 12.38 16.71 -10.91
CA ARG A 108 11.72 17.34 -12.08
C ARG A 108 10.23 17.55 -11.83
N ILE A 109 9.54 16.54 -11.29
CA ILE A 109 8.11 16.65 -10.95
C ILE A 109 7.89 17.77 -9.94
N VAL A 110 8.68 17.82 -8.85
CA VAL A 110 8.57 18.88 -7.84
C VAL A 110 8.75 20.26 -8.48
N ALA A 111 9.76 20.44 -9.32
CA ALA A 111 10.01 21.71 -9.99
C ALA A 111 8.85 22.14 -10.92
N GLU A 112 8.21 21.19 -11.62
CA GLU A 112 7.03 21.49 -12.44
C GLU A 112 5.81 21.87 -11.59
N VAL A 113 5.59 21.17 -10.47
CA VAL A 113 4.51 21.50 -9.52
C VAL A 113 4.72 22.90 -8.93
N ASP A 114 5.94 23.26 -8.53
CA ASP A 114 6.25 24.58 -8.00
C ASP A 114 5.97 25.69 -9.03
N LYS A 115 6.28 25.46 -10.31
CA LYS A 115 5.93 26.40 -11.39
C LYS A 115 4.40 26.55 -11.51
N ILE A 116 3.65 25.46 -11.46
CA ILE A 116 2.19 25.51 -11.55
C ILE A 116 1.61 26.26 -10.36
N ILE A 117 2.09 25.98 -9.14
CA ILE A 117 1.63 26.67 -7.92
C ILE A 117 1.92 28.18 -8.00
N SER A 118 3.07 28.59 -8.54
CA SER A 118 3.42 30.00 -8.68
C SER A 118 2.54 30.77 -9.67
N LEU A 119 1.78 30.08 -10.52
CA LEU A 119 0.83 30.68 -11.46
C LEU A 119 -0.59 30.82 -10.89
N ILE A 120 -0.84 30.24 -9.72
CA ILE A 120 -2.13 30.34 -9.04
C ILE A 120 -2.15 31.67 -8.26
N PRO A 121 -3.11 32.57 -8.55
CA PRO A 121 -3.20 33.88 -7.88
C PRO A 121 -3.58 33.77 -6.41
#